data_159e7194bdc5ff7b160c0e54a89ced84
#
_entry.id   159e7194bdc5ff7b160c0e54a89ced84
#
_cell.length_a   1.000
_cell.length_b   1.000
_cell.length_c   1.000
_cell.angle_alpha   90.00
_cell.angle_beta   90.00
_cell.angle_gamma   90.00
#
_symmetry.space_group_name_H-M   'P 1'
#
loop_
_entity.id
_entity.type
_entity.pdbx_description
1 polymer ?
#
loop_
_entity_poly.entity_id
_entity_poly.type
_entity_poly.pdbx_seq_one_letter_code
_entity_poly.pdbx_strand_id
1 'polypeptide(L)'
;MRKLVVSALQAAAAAPTIQSPGDWTVPPVKLPAILVRCGDEQKTSTGTNGETQFNTDFAIEIRGIVSGTTAEAAQDALEELGATIEDVLLRDVGIRAVTQDFPMIASATEIKADGRVHFGAISIAMHFQIYEAFDPVVTTDLQELSLTADLRNVYDPNGTYPNPPFPDAVQPAPRTSGPDGRAEGGFDIEFP
;
A
#
# COMPACT_ATOMS: atom_id res chain seq x y z
N MET A 1 -9.03 2.13 0.03
CA MET A 1 -9.66 1.08 0.87
C MET A 1 -11.18 1.21 1.00
N ARG A 2 -11.76 2.31 1.48
CA ARG A 2 -13.22 2.45 1.65
C ARG A 2 -14.06 1.96 0.46
N LYS A 3 -13.67 2.29 -0.77
CA LYS A 3 -14.38 1.83 -1.99
C LYS A 3 -14.31 0.31 -2.17
N LEU A 4 -13.20 -0.32 -1.81
CA LEU A 4 -13.06 -1.79 -1.87
C LEU A 4 -13.99 -2.45 -0.84
N VAL A 5 -14.01 -1.94 0.39
CA VAL A 5 -14.93 -2.42 1.44
C VAL A 5 -16.39 -2.34 0.99
N VAL A 6 -16.80 -1.20 0.44
CA VAL A 6 -18.18 -1.03 -0.08
C VAL A 6 -18.47 -2.00 -1.22
N SER A 7 -17.53 -2.15 -2.15
CA SER A 7 -17.68 -3.05 -3.29
C SER A 7 -17.81 -4.51 -2.85
N ALA A 8 -17.00 -4.96 -1.88
CA ALA A 8 -17.06 -6.30 -1.33
C ALA A 8 -18.42 -6.58 -0.65
N LEU A 9 -18.87 -5.66 0.20
CA LEU A 9 -20.17 -5.78 0.87
C LEU A 9 -21.35 -5.80 -0.13
N GLN A 10 -21.29 -4.98 -1.18
CA GLN A 10 -22.30 -4.96 -2.24
C GLN A 10 -22.28 -6.23 -3.08
N ALA A 11 -21.11 -6.72 -3.45
CA ALA A 11 -20.97 -7.97 -4.21
C ALA A 11 -21.51 -9.19 -3.45
N ALA A 12 -21.30 -9.19 -2.13
CA ALA A 12 -21.86 -10.24 -1.26
C ALA A 12 -23.35 -10.04 -0.90
N ALA A 13 -23.96 -8.93 -1.32
CA ALA A 13 -25.32 -8.54 -0.92
C ALA A 13 -25.52 -8.60 0.61
N ALA A 14 -24.53 -8.16 1.38
CA ALA A 14 -24.47 -8.27 2.84
C ALA A 14 -25.64 -7.57 3.57
N ALA A 15 -26.24 -6.57 2.95
CA ALA A 15 -27.50 -5.96 3.37
C ALA A 15 -28.23 -5.35 2.16
N PRO A 16 -29.55 -5.20 2.22
CA PRO A 16 -30.33 -4.54 1.15
C PRO A 16 -29.99 -3.05 0.97
N THR A 17 -29.49 -2.41 2.01
CA THR A 17 -29.06 -1.01 1.96
C THR A 17 -27.61 -0.89 2.39
N ILE A 18 -26.72 -0.46 1.46
CA ILE A 18 -25.31 -0.18 1.75
C ILE A 18 -25.00 1.22 1.24
N GLN A 19 -24.55 2.12 2.15
CA GLN A 19 -24.27 3.53 1.84
C GLN A 19 -22.86 3.93 2.24
N SER A 20 -22.24 4.81 1.46
CA SER A 20 -20.92 5.34 1.75
C SER A 20 -20.61 6.63 0.96
N PRO A 21 -20.16 7.72 1.58
CA PRO A 21 -20.25 7.94 3.03
C PRO A 21 -21.73 7.99 3.41
N GLY A 22 -22.11 7.18 4.40
CA GLY A 22 -23.49 7.15 4.88
C GLY A 22 -23.72 8.27 5.88
N ASP A 23 -24.85 8.94 5.76
CA ASP A 23 -25.41 9.61 6.91
C ASP A 23 -25.83 8.54 7.92
N TRP A 24 -25.56 8.75 9.22
CA TRP A 24 -25.86 7.75 10.24
C TRP A 24 -27.37 7.58 10.50
N THR A 25 -28.22 8.32 9.79
CA THR A 25 -29.67 8.25 9.89
C THR A 25 -30.24 7.46 8.72
N VAL A 26 -30.81 6.29 9.01
CA VAL A 26 -31.45 5.43 8.01
C VAL A 26 -32.93 5.28 8.34
N PRO A 27 -33.84 5.55 7.38
CA PRO A 27 -35.27 5.32 7.59
C PRO A 27 -35.56 3.84 7.89
N PRO A 28 -36.49 3.49 8.79
CA PRO A 28 -36.80 2.10 9.17
C PRO A 28 -37.14 1.19 7.99
N VAL A 29 -37.73 1.74 6.94
CA VAL A 29 -38.12 0.99 5.71
C VAL A 29 -36.89 0.50 4.93
N LYS A 30 -35.71 1.04 5.17
CA LYS A 30 -34.45 0.67 4.49
C LYS A 30 -33.58 -0.26 5.31
N LEU A 31 -34.07 -0.77 6.43
CA LEU A 31 -33.34 -1.72 7.26
C LEU A 31 -33.53 -3.18 6.76
N PRO A 32 -32.56 -4.07 6.93
CA PRO A 32 -31.22 -3.82 7.51
C PRO A 32 -30.34 -2.94 6.60
N ALA A 33 -29.45 -2.17 7.22
CA ALA A 33 -28.57 -1.27 6.49
C ALA A 33 -27.13 -1.32 7.00
N ILE A 34 -26.18 -1.14 6.08
CA ILE A 34 -24.75 -0.99 6.38
C ILE A 34 -24.30 0.38 5.91
N LEU A 35 -23.66 1.13 6.79
CA LEU A 35 -23.09 2.45 6.52
C LEU A 35 -21.59 2.38 6.69
N VAL A 36 -20.83 2.86 5.70
CA VAL A 36 -19.36 2.77 5.69
C VAL A 36 -18.75 4.15 5.54
N ARG A 37 -17.82 4.49 6.43
CA ARG A 37 -17.03 5.73 6.33
C ARG A 37 -15.56 5.49 6.69
N CYS A 38 -14.69 6.46 6.35
CA CYS A 38 -13.32 6.48 6.82
C CYS A 38 -13.29 6.96 8.28
N GLY A 39 -12.46 6.32 9.08
CA GLY A 39 -12.03 6.77 10.39
C GLY A 39 -10.65 7.43 10.32
N ASP A 40 -9.87 7.27 11.39
CA ASP A 40 -8.55 7.84 11.53
C ASP A 40 -7.51 7.13 10.66
N GLU A 41 -6.47 7.86 10.28
CA GLU A 41 -5.31 7.36 9.54
C GLU A 41 -4.03 7.76 10.25
N GLN A 42 -3.09 6.81 10.40
CA GLN A 42 -1.77 7.05 10.96
C GLN A 42 -0.71 6.43 10.07
N LYS A 43 0.32 7.22 9.73
CA LYS A 43 1.47 6.77 8.94
C LYS A 43 2.72 6.72 9.79
N THR A 44 3.38 5.56 9.82
CA THR A 44 4.65 5.36 10.51
C THR A 44 5.74 5.10 9.49
N SER A 45 6.78 5.95 9.48
CA SER A 45 7.90 5.80 8.54
C SER A 45 8.68 4.52 8.82
N THR A 46 9.01 3.80 7.75
CA THR A 46 9.83 2.58 7.80
C THR A 46 11.25 2.80 7.29
N GLY A 47 11.51 3.93 6.61
CA GLY A 47 12.79 4.25 5.99
C GLY A 47 13.55 5.35 6.74
N THR A 48 14.90 5.18 6.84
CA THR A 48 15.80 6.18 7.43
C THR A 48 16.72 6.83 6.40
N ASN A 49 16.74 6.36 5.14
CA ASN A 49 17.77 6.69 4.15
C ASN A 49 17.24 7.25 2.82
N GLY A 50 16.23 8.12 2.89
CA GLY A 50 15.86 8.92 1.72
C GLY A 50 14.73 8.37 0.87
N GLU A 51 14.37 7.11 0.95
CA GLU A 51 13.14 6.61 0.36
C GLU A 51 11.96 6.87 1.29
N THR A 52 10.95 7.56 0.77
CA THR A 52 9.76 7.88 1.57
C THR A 52 8.82 6.69 1.58
N GLN A 53 8.84 5.94 2.68
CA GLN A 53 8.05 4.71 2.86
C GLN A 53 7.32 4.73 4.19
N PHE A 54 6.08 4.23 4.20
CA PHE A 54 5.24 4.20 5.38
C PHE A 54 4.52 2.87 5.54
N ASN A 55 4.39 2.43 6.79
CA ASN A 55 3.29 1.57 7.18
C ASN A 55 2.13 2.49 7.57
N THR A 56 1.06 2.41 6.81
CA THR A 56 -0.15 3.19 7.02
C THR A 56 -1.20 2.32 7.67
N ASP A 57 -1.61 2.68 8.86
CA ASP A 57 -2.76 2.13 9.58
C ASP A 57 -3.94 3.09 9.41
N PHE A 58 -5.06 2.59 8.95
CA PHE A 58 -6.28 3.39 8.82
C PHE A 58 -7.50 2.59 9.21
N ALA A 59 -8.43 3.25 9.89
CA ALA A 59 -9.69 2.69 10.29
C ALA A 59 -10.76 2.87 9.21
N ILE A 60 -11.56 1.83 9.00
CA ILE A 60 -12.87 1.94 8.33
C ILE A 60 -13.93 1.70 9.39
N GLU A 61 -14.81 2.68 9.55
CA GLU A 61 -15.95 2.59 10.44
C GLU A 61 -17.16 2.05 9.67
N ILE A 62 -17.69 0.94 10.16
CA ILE A 62 -18.84 0.25 9.57
C ILE A 62 -19.94 0.22 10.61
N ARG A 63 -21.11 0.73 10.27
CA ARG A 63 -22.28 0.67 11.14
C ARG A 63 -23.37 -0.17 10.49
N GLY A 64 -23.69 -1.29 11.13
CA GLY A 64 -24.85 -2.11 10.80
C GLY A 64 -26.06 -1.68 11.63
N ILE A 65 -27.23 -1.56 11.02
CA ILE A 65 -28.47 -1.18 11.68
C ILE A 65 -29.54 -2.19 11.29
N VAL A 66 -30.24 -2.72 12.30
CA VAL A 66 -31.34 -3.67 12.13
C VAL A 66 -32.58 -3.22 12.92
N SER A 67 -33.71 -3.87 12.66
CA SER A 67 -34.92 -3.75 13.48
C SER A 67 -35.46 -5.12 13.81
N GLY A 68 -36.01 -5.29 15.01
CA GLY A 68 -36.65 -6.52 15.48
C GLY A 68 -37.96 -6.23 16.20
N THR A 69 -38.79 -7.25 16.32
CA THR A 69 -40.05 -7.18 17.08
C THR A 69 -39.84 -7.35 18.57
N THR A 70 -38.68 -7.89 18.97
CA THR A 70 -38.22 -8.03 20.35
C THR A 70 -36.75 -7.61 20.45
N ALA A 71 -36.27 -7.34 21.65
CA ALA A 71 -34.84 -7.04 21.88
C ALA A 71 -33.93 -8.23 21.49
N GLU A 72 -34.39 -9.47 21.80
CA GLU A 72 -33.67 -10.69 21.43
C GLU A 72 -33.56 -10.83 19.91
N ALA A 73 -34.66 -10.67 19.16
CA ALA A 73 -34.65 -10.74 17.70
C ALA A 73 -33.77 -9.65 17.07
N ALA A 74 -33.69 -8.45 17.68
CA ALA A 74 -32.78 -7.40 17.23
C ALA A 74 -31.31 -7.74 17.53
N GLN A 75 -31.03 -8.39 18.67
CA GLN A 75 -29.70 -8.85 19.03
C GLN A 75 -29.19 -9.95 18.07
N ASP A 76 -30.02 -10.96 17.83
CA ASP A 76 -29.69 -12.07 16.91
C ASP A 76 -29.39 -11.54 15.50
N ALA A 77 -30.22 -10.62 15.01
CA ALA A 77 -30.02 -10.00 13.71
C ALA A 77 -28.72 -9.14 13.64
N LEU A 78 -28.32 -8.51 14.75
CA LEU A 78 -27.04 -7.78 14.83
C LEU A 78 -25.84 -8.72 14.79
N GLU A 79 -25.90 -9.82 15.52
CA GLU A 79 -24.84 -10.82 15.56
C GLU A 79 -24.65 -11.46 14.18
N GLU A 80 -25.73 -11.81 13.49
CA GLU A 80 -25.69 -12.33 12.13
C GLU A 80 -25.12 -11.30 11.14
N LEU A 81 -25.57 -10.04 11.23
CA LEU A 81 -25.07 -8.97 10.37
C LEU A 81 -23.58 -8.67 10.63
N GLY A 82 -23.16 -8.63 11.90
CA GLY A 82 -21.76 -8.43 12.29
C GLY A 82 -20.86 -9.54 11.76
N ALA A 83 -21.25 -10.80 11.96
CA ALA A 83 -20.52 -11.96 11.45
C ALA A 83 -20.43 -11.95 9.90
N THR A 84 -21.50 -11.55 9.23
CA THR A 84 -21.52 -11.43 7.75
C THR A 84 -20.55 -10.36 7.29
N ILE A 85 -20.53 -9.19 7.92
CA ILE A 85 -19.60 -8.10 7.59
C ILE A 85 -18.16 -8.56 7.73
N GLU A 86 -17.80 -9.17 8.86
CA GLU A 86 -16.45 -9.64 9.12
C GLU A 86 -16.03 -10.74 8.13
N ASP A 87 -16.90 -11.73 7.90
CA ASP A 87 -16.61 -12.84 6.98
C ASP A 87 -16.35 -12.34 5.54
N VAL A 88 -17.19 -11.44 5.05
CA VAL A 88 -17.05 -10.85 3.71
C VAL A 88 -15.74 -10.07 3.59
N LEU A 89 -15.43 -9.22 4.55
CA LEU A 89 -14.28 -8.32 4.43
C LEU A 89 -12.95 -9.03 4.66
N LEU A 90 -12.89 -9.97 5.59
CA LEU A 90 -11.66 -10.71 5.90
C LEU A 90 -11.31 -11.76 4.84
N ARG A 91 -12.29 -12.19 4.03
CA ARG A 91 -12.08 -13.15 2.94
C ARG A 91 -11.98 -12.51 1.56
N ASP A 92 -12.34 -11.25 1.40
CA ASP A 92 -12.31 -10.60 0.10
C ASP A 92 -10.87 -10.55 -0.47
N VAL A 93 -10.72 -11.09 -1.68
CA VAL A 93 -9.41 -11.22 -2.34
C VAL A 93 -8.83 -9.85 -2.69
N GLY A 94 -9.68 -8.89 -3.10
CA GLY A 94 -9.26 -7.54 -3.48
C GLY A 94 -8.74 -6.75 -2.27
N ILE A 95 -9.41 -6.88 -1.12
CA ILE A 95 -8.97 -6.27 0.14
C ILE A 95 -7.64 -6.90 0.59
N ARG A 96 -7.56 -8.23 0.62
CA ARG A 96 -6.36 -8.96 1.04
C ARG A 96 -5.14 -8.72 0.16
N ALA A 97 -5.34 -8.46 -1.13
CA ALA A 97 -4.25 -8.20 -2.07
C ALA A 97 -3.51 -6.88 -1.77
N VAL A 98 -4.18 -5.92 -1.12
CA VAL A 98 -3.61 -4.60 -0.82
C VAL A 98 -3.38 -4.37 0.67
N THR A 99 -3.79 -5.31 1.53
CA THR A 99 -3.68 -5.22 2.99
C THR A 99 -2.56 -6.15 3.46
N GLN A 100 -1.64 -5.63 4.27
CA GLN A 100 -0.58 -6.44 4.91
C GLN A 100 -1.10 -7.11 6.17
N ASP A 101 -1.90 -6.39 6.97
CA ASP A 101 -2.40 -6.86 8.26
C ASP A 101 -3.73 -6.20 8.63
N PHE A 102 -4.46 -6.83 9.52
CA PHE A 102 -5.65 -6.30 10.20
C PHE A 102 -5.33 -6.16 11.69
N PRO A 103 -4.63 -5.09 12.09
CA PRO A 103 -4.06 -5.01 13.43
C PRO A 103 -5.10 -4.94 14.55
N MET A 104 -6.31 -4.46 14.24
CA MET A 104 -7.38 -4.37 15.22
C MET A 104 -8.75 -4.40 14.55
N ILE A 105 -9.67 -5.12 15.19
CA ILE A 105 -11.11 -5.05 14.91
C ILE A 105 -11.80 -4.85 16.25
N ALA A 106 -12.54 -3.77 16.39
CA ALA A 106 -13.30 -3.47 17.59
C ALA A 106 -14.77 -3.29 17.23
N SER A 107 -15.66 -3.93 17.99
CA SER A 107 -17.10 -3.84 17.77
C SER A 107 -17.82 -3.45 19.05
N ALA A 108 -18.91 -2.71 18.89
CA ALA A 108 -19.82 -2.35 19.97
C ALA A 108 -21.26 -2.43 19.46
N THR A 109 -22.15 -2.94 20.27
CA THR A 109 -23.57 -3.07 19.96
C THR A 109 -24.43 -2.23 20.89
N GLU A 110 -25.50 -1.69 20.38
CA GLU A 110 -26.55 -1.02 21.16
C GLU A 110 -27.93 -1.44 20.67
N ILE A 111 -28.88 -1.56 21.62
CA ILE A 111 -30.29 -1.83 21.30
C ILE A 111 -31.15 -0.77 21.97
N LYS A 112 -32.07 -0.18 21.22
CA LYS A 112 -33.00 0.84 21.69
C LYS A 112 -34.44 0.44 21.32
N ALA A 113 -35.34 0.54 22.26
CA ALA A 113 -36.77 0.38 22.00
C ALA A 113 -37.39 1.70 21.54
N ASP A 114 -38.17 1.64 20.48
CA ASP A 114 -39.02 2.73 20.03
C ASP A 114 -40.45 2.21 19.82
N GLY A 115 -41.28 2.40 20.82
CA GLY A 115 -42.61 1.85 20.87
C GLY A 115 -42.64 0.31 20.91
N ARG A 116 -43.09 -0.31 19.83
CA ARG A 116 -43.18 -1.79 19.67
C ARG A 116 -42.03 -2.37 18.84
N VAL A 117 -41.10 -1.54 18.38
CA VAL A 117 -39.97 -1.95 17.55
C VAL A 117 -38.69 -1.75 18.32
N HIS A 118 -37.80 -2.71 18.23
CA HIS A 118 -36.46 -2.63 18.76
C HIS A 118 -35.49 -2.37 17.62
N PHE A 119 -34.71 -1.30 17.74
CA PHE A 119 -33.63 -1.00 16.80
C PHE A 119 -32.32 -1.44 17.41
N GLY A 120 -31.56 -2.19 16.66
CA GLY A 120 -30.21 -2.56 17.01
C GLY A 120 -29.21 -1.87 16.09
N ALA A 121 -28.08 -1.45 16.65
CA ALA A 121 -26.94 -0.96 15.89
C ALA A 121 -25.64 -1.64 16.35
N ILE A 122 -24.81 -2.08 15.39
CA ILE A 122 -23.44 -2.53 15.61
C ILE A 122 -22.52 -1.51 14.95
N SER A 123 -21.50 -1.07 15.69
CA SER A 123 -20.42 -0.24 15.17
C SER A 123 -19.15 -1.05 15.19
N ILE A 124 -18.54 -1.23 14.02
CA ILE A 124 -17.29 -1.98 13.82
C ILE A 124 -16.23 -1.00 13.33
N ALA A 125 -15.14 -0.86 14.08
CA ALA A 125 -13.94 -0.18 13.64
C ALA A 125 -12.94 -1.25 13.21
N MET A 126 -12.70 -1.36 11.91
CA MET A 126 -11.74 -2.31 11.33
C MET A 126 -10.52 -1.56 10.84
N HIS A 127 -9.36 -1.91 11.38
CA HIS A 127 -8.07 -1.34 11.02
C HIS A 127 -7.41 -2.16 9.92
N PHE A 128 -6.87 -1.46 8.94
CA PHE A 128 -6.15 -2.03 7.80
C PHE A 128 -4.75 -1.44 7.77
N GLN A 129 -3.74 -2.29 7.75
CA GLN A 129 -2.38 -1.86 7.56
C GLN A 129 -1.95 -2.08 6.11
N ILE A 130 -1.44 -1.04 5.47
CA ILE A 130 -0.88 -1.09 4.13
C ILE A 130 0.53 -0.51 4.11
N TYR A 131 1.35 -0.99 3.18
CA TYR A 131 2.64 -0.41 2.88
C TYR A 131 2.52 0.55 1.71
N GLU A 132 3.07 1.76 1.89
CA GLU A 132 3.11 2.78 0.85
C GLU A 132 4.56 3.20 0.60
N ALA A 133 4.98 3.16 -0.66
CA ALA A 133 6.25 3.71 -1.12
C ALA A 133 5.98 4.90 -2.04
N PHE A 134 6.74 5.98 -1.86
CA PHE A 134 6.65 7.19 -2.66
C PHE A 134 8.00 7.39 -3.34
N ASP A 135 8.13 6.87 -4.54
CA ASP A 135 9.33 7.02 -5.33
C ASP A 135 9.54 8.50 -5.70
N PRO A 136 10.79 9.00 -5.66
CA PRO A 136 11.07 10.36 -6.06
C PRO A 136 10.71 10.56 -7.54
N VAL A 137 10.17 11.73 -7.85
CA VAL A 137 9.97 12.12 -9.25
C VAL A 137 11.33 12.38 -9.87
N VAL A 138 11.81 11.44 -10.67
CA VAL A 138 13.07 11.60 -11.41
C VAL A 138 12.84 12.57 -12.57
N THR A 139 13.53 13.72 -12.53
CA THR A 139 13.41 14.76 -13.55
C THR A 139 14.47 14.65 -14.64
N THR A 140 15.48 13.80 -14.43
CA THR A 140 16.59 13.60 -15.37
C THR A 140 16.94 12.11 -15.40
N ASP A 141 16.79 11.51 -16.57
CA ASP A 141 17.19 10.12 -16.78
C ASP A 141 18.70 10.07 -17.06
N LEU A 142 19.38 9.07 -16.49
CA LEU A 142 20.75 8.76 -16.85
C LEU A 142 20.73 8.17 -18.27
N GLN A 143 21.29 8.90 -19.22
CA GLN A 143 21.29 8.50 -20.62
C GLN A 143 22.54 7.70 -21.00
N GLU A 144 23.66 8.02 -20.39
CA GLU A 144 24.96 7.37 -20.69
C GLU A 144 25.80 7.26 -19.42
N LEU A 145 26.47 6.14 -19.28
CA LEU A 145 27.53 5.91 -18.30
C LEU A 145 28.78 5.45 -19.03
N SER A 146 29.81 6.29 -19.05
CA SER A 146 31.14 5.95 -19.61
C SER A 146 32.13 5.71 -18.47
N LEU A 147 32.77 4.55 -18.48
CA LEU A 147 33.79 4.17 -17.50
C LEU A 147 35.08 3.82 -18.19
N THR A 148 36.17 4.47 -17.77
CA THR A 148 37.52 4.18 -18.23
C THR A 148 38.38 3.74 -17.07
N ALA A 149 39.23 2.75 -17.28
CA ALA A 149 40.19 2.25 -16.30
C ALA A 149 41.63 2.43 -16.76
N ASP A 150 42.41 3.15 -15.98
CA ASP A 150 43.84 3.31 -16.14
C ASP A 150 44.53 2.63 -14.95
N LEU A 151 45.22 1.54 -15.22
CA LEU A 151 45.79 0.69 -14.17
C LEU A 151 47.07 1.26 -13.59
N ARG A 152 47.16 1.32 -12.28
CA ARG A 152 48.31 1.88 -11.55
C ARG A 152 49.58 1.07 -11.71
N ASN A 153 49.47 -0.24 -11.79
CA ASN A 153 50.61 -1.17 -11.80
C ASN A 153 50.62 -2.02 -13.08
N VAL A 154 50.74 -1.36 -14.21
CA VAL A 154 50.91 -2.06 -15.49
C VAL A 154 52.39 -2.06 -15.87
N TYR A 155 52.93 -3.26 -16.15
CA TYR A 155 54.27 -3.44 -16.64
C TYR A 155 54.20 -3.79 -18.12
N ASP A 156 54.55 -2.83 -18.98
CA ASP A 156 54.52 -2.99 -20.44
C ASP A 156 55.87 -2.49 -21.05
N PRO A 157 57.00 -3.18 -20.78
CA PRO A 157 58.32 -2.75 -21.22
C PRO A 157 58.48 -2.83 -22.75
N ASN A 158 57.65 -3.63 -23.43
CA ASN A 158 57.69 -3.85 -24.87
C ASN A 158 56.73 -2.97 -25.66
N GLY A 159 55.92 -2.15 -24.97
CA GLY A 159 54.89 -1.36 -25.62
C GLY A 159 53.82 -2.15 -26.27
N THR A 160 53.32 -3.19 -25.59
CA THR A 160 52.27 -4.08 -26.08
C THR A 160 50.96 -3.35 -26.39
N TYR A 161 50.74 -2.20 -25.75
CA TYR A 161 49.60 -1.32 -25.96
C TYR A 161 49.97 -0.03 -26.70
N PRO A 162 50.53 -0.09 -27.92
CA PRO A 162 50.99 1.09 -28.67
C PRO A 162 49.83 2.00 -29.09
N ASN A 163 48.63 1.44 -29.27
CA ASN A 163 47.42 2.14 -29.65
C ASN A 163 46.33 1.80 -28.64
N PRO A 164 46.22 2.55 -27.54
CA PRO A 164 45.15 2.33 -26.60
C PRO A 164 43.80 2.52 -27.28
N PRO A 165 42.78 1.78 -26.86
CA PRO A 165 41.42 1.93 -27.40
C PRO A 165 40.81 3.30 -27.16
N PHE A 166 41.36 4.05 -26.21
CA PHE A 166 40.95 5.41 -25.89
C PHE A 166 41.95 6.44 -26.42
N PRO A 167 41.49 7.42 -27.22
CA PRO A 167 42.37 8.31 -27.97
C PRO A 167 43.16 9.30 -27.10
N ASP A 168 42.79 9.51 -25.84
CA ASP A 168 43.33 10.55 -24.98
C ASP A 168 44.53 10.10 -24.08
N ALA A 169 45.22 9.06 -24.48
CA ALA A 169 46.41 8.61 -23.76
C ALA A 169 47.51 9.67 -23.74
N VAL A 170 47.97 10.03 -22.56
CA VAL A 170 48.90 11.13 -22.34
C VAL A 170 50.34 10.72 -22.54
N GLN A 171 50.67 9.46 -22.29
CA GLN A 171 52.06 8.98 -22.38
C GLN A 171 52.19 7.87 -23.45
N PRO A 172 53.26 7.94 -24.28
CA PRO A 172 53.53 6.89 -25.27
C PRO A 172 54.05 5.61 -24.61
N ALA A 173 53.88 4.49 -25.32
CA ALA A 173 54.53 3.26 -24.97
C ALA A 173 56.05 3.31 -25.30
N PRO A 174 56.91 2.51 -24.66
CA PRO A 174 56.60 1.60 -23.57
C PRO A 174 56.40 2.32 -22.25
N ARG A 175 55.56 1.81 -21.39
CA ARG A 175 55.38 2.33 -20.06
C ARG A 175 55.81 1.32 -19.00
N THR A 176 56.33 1.82 -17.91
CA THR A 176 56.85 1.02 -16.81
C THR A 176 56.16 1.31 -15.48
N SER A 177 55.27 2.29 -15.47
CA SER A 177 54.47 2.67 -14.30
C SER A 177 53.19 3.34 -14.75
N GLY A 178 52.14 3.25 -13.95
CA GLY A 178 50.85 3.91 -14.13
C GLY A 178 50.33 4.51 -12.84
N PRO A 179 49.21 5.21 -12.87
CA PRO A 179 48.43 5.63 -14.02
C PRO A 179 49.18 6.63 -14.91
N ASP A 180 49.07 6.51 -16.18
CA ASP A 180 49.82 7.33 -17.15
C ASP A 180 48.92 8.07 -18.16
N GLY A 181 47.60 8.04 -17.97
CA GLY A 181 46.63 8.61 -18.86
C GLY A 181 46.21 7.71 -20.03
N ARG A 182 46.73 6.48 -20.09
CA ARG A 182 46.34 5.47 -21.08
C ARG A 182 45.38 4.48 -20.46
N ALA A 183 44.18 4.43 -20.96
CA ALA A 183 43.20 3.49 -20.45
C ALA A 183 43.49 2.05 -20.92
N GLU A 184 43.50 1.08 -20.01
CA GLU A 184 43.61 -0.35 -20.28
C GLU A 184 42.26 -1.02 -20.52
N GLY A 185 41.20 -0.37 -20.15
CA GLY A 185 39.86 -0.87 -20.36
C GLY A 185 38.80 0.17 -20.09
N GLY A 186 37.60 -0.12 -20.51
CA GLY A 186 36.44 0.70 -20.27
C GLY A 186 35.20 0.11 -20.93
N PHE A 187 34.08 0.70 -20.62
CA PHE A 187 32.82 0.38 -21.28
C PHE A 187 31.89 1.57 -21.23
N ASP A 188 31.02 1.66 -22.22
CA ASP A 188 29.94 2.62 -22.29
C ASP A 188 28.62 1.87 -22.20
N ILE A 189 27.69 2.40 -21.41
CA ILE A 189 26.32 1.91 -21.30
C ILE A 189 25.41 3.05 -21.70
N GLU A 190 24.63 2.83 -22.76
CA GLU A 190 23.54 3.70 -23.14
C GLU A 190 22.24 3.18 -22.51
N PHE A 191 21.48 4.05 -21.88
CA PHE A 191 20.18 3.73 -21.29
C PHE A 191 19.09 4.20 -22.24
N PRO A 192 18.04 3.38 -22.48
CA PRO A 192 16.96 3.71 -23.39
C PRO A 192 16.03 4.82 -22.87
#